data_4c1f0a7d858ccc4cc74f81dd9376a1da
#
_entry.id   4c1f0a7d858ccc4cc74f81dd9376a1da
#
_cell.length_a   1.000
_cell.length_b   1.000
_cell.length_c   1.000
_cell.angle_alpha   90.00
_cell.angle_beta   90.00
_cell.angle_gamma   90.00
#
_symmetry.space_group_name_H-M   'P 1'
#
loop_
_entity.id
_entity.type
_entity.pdbx_description
1 polymer ?
#
loop_
_entity_poly.entity_id
_entity_poly.type
_entity_poly.pdbx_seq_one_letter_code
_entity_poly.pdbx_strand_id
1 'polypeptide(L)'
;SEDAYTVLFQSVLVQNTAWGNVEKTCAAIGEQLKPEVIGELSPEELETLIRPCGFCRGKARAIRALTAWFGKYGFERQNAAGVSTEELREELLAIRGVGAETADVILVYAFFRPSFIVDAYTRRLLGRLGHNFADDAAIKDFFEGALPRDARVYGHFHWLILEHCIGACRKAARCEGCALGGMCERAV
;
A
#
# COMPACT_ATOMS: atom_id res chain seq x y z
N SER A 1 13.92 5.21 7.78
CA SER A 1 12.63 5.48 7.13
C SER A 1 12.86 5.52 5.64
N GLU A 2 12.09 4.77 4.88
CA GLU A 2 12.16 4.83 3.43
C GLU A 2 11.81 6.25 2.94
N ASP A 3 12.45 6.66 1.86
CA ASP A 3 12.12 7.88 1.15
C ASP A 3 10.67 7.83 0.66
N ALA A 4 9.97 8.97 0.72
CA ALA A 4 8.56 9.04 0.33
C ALA A 4 8.33 8.56 -1.10
N TYR A 5 9.21 8.92 -2.03
CA TYR A 5 9.08 8.52 -3.42
C TYR A 5 9.24 7.00 -3.62
N THR A 6 10.16 6.39 -2.90
CA THR A 6 10.32 4.93 -2.89
C THR A 6 9.01 4.24 -2.48
N VAL A 7 8.33 4.73 -1.45
CA VAL A 7 7.02 4.18 -1.04
C VAL A 7 5.96 4.35 -2.14
N LEU A 8 5.90 5.52 -2.79
CA LEU A 8 4.97 5.74 -3.91
C LEU A 8 5.21 4.73 -5.04
N PHE A 9 6.45 4.55 -5.43
CA PHE A 9 6.86 3.64 -6.49
C PHE A 9 6.52 2.19 -6.15
N GLN A 10 6.89 1.73 -4.97
CA GLN A 10 6.64 0.37 -4.48
C GLN A 10 5.15 0.08 -4.33
N SER A 11 4.34 1.05 -3.88
CA SER A 11 2.89 0.88 -3.71
C SER A 11 2.16 0.52 -5.02
N VAL A 12 2.67 1.01 -6.15
CA VAL A 12 2.17 0.61 -7.48
C VAL A 12 2.76 -0.73 -7.92
N LEU A 13 4.06 -0.95 -7.67
CA LEU A 13 4.71 -2.18 -8.11
C LEU A 13 4.13 -3.43 -7.43
N VAL A 14 3.72 -3.33 -6.16
CA VAL A 14 3.22 -4.47 -5.38
C VAL A 14 1.82 -4.92 -5.81
N GLN A 15 1.07 -4.12 -6.56
CA GLN A 15 -0.27 -4.46 -7.03
C GLN A 15 -0.23 -5.78 -7.85
N ASN A 16 -0.92 -6.82 -7.34
CA ASN A 16 -0.96 -8.15 -7.93
C ASN A 16 0.44 -8.75 -8.23
N THR A 17 1.41 -8.48 -7.37
CA THR A 17 2.81 -8.88 -7.55
C THR A 17 3.37 -9.37 -6.22
N ALA A 18 4.21 -10.41 -6.26
CA ALA A 18 4.93 -10.87 -5.08
C ALA A 18 5.99 -9.84 -4.66
N TRP A 19 6.08 -9.56 -3.35
CA TRP A 19 6.99 -8.56 -2.80
C TRP A 19 8.45 -8.76 -3.25
N GLY A 20 8.94 -10.00 -3.34
CA GLY A 20 10.30 -10.28 -3.82
C GLY A 20 10.59 -9.79 -5.24
N ASN A 21 9.58 -9.60 -6.10
CA ASN A 21 9.78 -8.98 -7.41
C ASN A 21 9.92 -7.45 -7.30
N VAL A 22 9.20 -6.84 -6.36
CA VAL A 22 9.32 -5.41 -6.04
C VAL A 22 10.73 -5.11 -5.53
N GLU A 23 11.20 -5.88 -4.53
CA GLU A 23 12.55 -5.75 -3.96
C GLU A 23 13.64 -5.89 -5.04
N LYS A 24 13.56 -6.91 -5.88
CA LYS A 24 14.51 -7.12 -6.98
C LYS A 24 14.51 -5.95 -7.97
N THR A 25 13.33 -5.44 -8.31
CA THR A 25 13.20 -4.30 -9.23
C THR A 25 13.80 -3.03 -8.62
N CYS A 26 13.46 -2.71 -7.38
CA CYS A 26 14.01 -1.56 -6.67
C CYS A 26 15.53 -1.67 -6.49
N ALA A 27 16.04 -2.85 -6.13
CA ALA A 27 17.47 -3.11 -6.00
C ALA A 27 18.23 -2.94 -7.33
N ALA A 28 17.62 -3.36 -8.44
CA ALA A 28 18.22 -3.17 -9.78
C ALA A 28 18.24 -1.71 -10.22
N ILE A 29 17.27 -0.90 -9.81
CA ILE A 29 17.26 0.56 -10.07
C ILE A 29 18.27 1.26 -9.14
N GLY A 30 18.39 0.81 -7.91
CA GLY A 30 19.33 1.33 -6.92
C GLY A 30 19.17 2.84 -6.68
N GLU A 31 20.27 3.58 -6.69
CA GLU A 31 20.31 5.03 -6.44
C GLU A 31 19.59 5.88 -7.49
N GLN A 32 19.21 5.28 -8.62
CA GLN A 32 18.44 5.94 -9.68
C GLN A 32 16.94 5.99 -9.40
N LEU A 33 16.46 5.36 -8.31
CA LEU A 33 15.07 5.45 -7.89
C LEU A 33 14.77 6.82 -7.29
N LYS A 34 14.76 7.83 -8.16
CA LYS A 34 14.50 9.24 -7.84
C LYS A 34 13.43 9.79 -8.77
N PRO A 35 12.55 10.69 -8.28
CA PRO A 35 11.46 11.21 -9.09
C PRO A 35 11.94 11.91 -10.38
N GLU A 36 13.07 12.60 -10.32
CA GLU A 36 13.66 13.29 -11.46
C GLU A 36 14.07 12.28 -12.54
N VAL A 37 14.73 11.19 -12.16
CA VAL A 37 15.19 10.15 -13.09
C VAL A 37 14.01 9.38 -13.68
N ILE A 38 13.11 8.91 -12.82
CA ILE A 38 11.94 8.14 -13.25
C ILE A 38 10.97 8.98 -14.09
N GLY A 39 10.86 10.28 -13.78
CA GLY A 39 10.02 11.22 -14.53
C GLY A 39 10.49 11.48 -15.95
N GLU A 40 11.80 11.37 -16.22
CA GLU A 40 12.41 11.57 -17.55
C GLU A 40 12.33 10.33 -18.45
N LEU A 41 12.10 9.13 -17.88
CA LEU A 41 11.99 7.90 -18.67
C LEU A 41 10.78 7.96 -19.61
N SER A 42 10.98 7.49 -20.84
CA SER A 42 9.87 7.21 -21.74
C SER A 42 8.95 6.12 -21.17
N PRO A 43 7.68 6.03 -21.61
CA PRO A 43 6.79 4.95 -21.18
C PRO A 43 7.41 3.56 -21.41
N GLU A 44 8.06 3.34 -22.53
CA GLU A 44 8.66 2.07 -22.95
C GLU A 44 9.87 1.69 -22.09
N GLU A 45 10.71 2.67 -21.73
CA GLU A 45 11.84 2.46 -20.82
C GLU A 45 11.34 2.08 -19.42
N LEU A 46 10.34 2.80 -18.90
CA LEU A 46 9.77 2.49 -17.59
C LEU A 46 9.06 1.12 -17.59
N GLU A 47 8.30 0.77 -18.64
CA GLU A 47 7.70 -0.55 -18.78
C GLU A 47 8.75 -1.66 -18.77
N THR A 48 9.89 -1.43 -19.42
CA THR A 48 11.01 -2.38 -19.46
C THR A 48 11.64 -2.52 -18.10
N LEU A 49 11.86 -1.43 -17.39
CA LEU A 49 12.47 -1.38 -16.06
C LEU A 49 11.66 -2.16 -15.03
N ILE A 50 10.31 -2.03 -15.05
CA ILE A 50 9.41 -2.66 -14.10
C ILE A 50 8.86 -4.02 -14.56
N ARG A 51 9.36 -4.57 -15.65
CA ARG A 51 8.90 -5.84 -16.26
C ARG A 51 8.78 -7.01 -15.27
N PRO A 52 9.68 -7.20 -14.30
CA PRO A 52 9.57 -8.28 -13.33
C PRO A 52 8.30 -8.22 -12.46
N CYS A 53 7.69 -7.03 -12.34
CA CYS A 53 6.49 -6.83 -11.53
C CYS A 53 5.16 -7.10 -12.29
N GLY A 54 5.19 -7.37 -13.60
CA GLY A 54 4.00 -7.61 -14.42
C GLY A 54 3.10 -6.38 -14.60
N PHE A 55 2.09 -6.50 -15.46
CA PHE A 55 1.13 -5.41 -15.75
C PHE A 55 1.79 -4.06 -16.09
N CYS A 56 2.96 -4.10 -16.73
CA CYS A 56 3.92 -2.97 -16.85
C CYS A 56 3.31 -1.71 -17.43
N ARG A 57 2.48 -1.80 -18.49
CA ARG A 57 1.84 -0.63 -19.12
C ARG A 57 0.94 0.14 -18.17
N GLY A 58 0.12 -0.58 -17.38
CA GLY A 58 -0.77 0.04 -16.38
C GLY A 58 0.02 0.68 -15.24
N LYS A 59 1.02 -0.06 -14.72
CA LYS A 59 1.90 0.40 -13.64
C LYS A 59 2.76 1.58 -14.06
N ALA A 60 3.38 1.55 -15.22
CA ALA A 60 4.18 2.66 -15.74
C ALA A 60 3.35 3.95 -15.84
N ARG A 61 2.10 3.85 -16.32
CA ARG A 61 1.19 4.99 -16.37
C ARG A 61 0.88 5.54 -14.98
N ALA A 62 0.57 4.68 -14.03
CA ALA A 62 0.27 5.08 -12.64
C ALA A 62 1.50 5.70 -11.97
N ILE A 63 2.68 5.11 -12.13
CA ILE A 63 3.95 5.65 -11.60
C ILE A 63 4.22 7.05 -12.15
N ARG A 64 4.12 7.25 -13.48
CA ARG A 64 4.32 8.57 -14.08
C ARG A 64 3.35 9.61 -13.56
N ALA A 65 2.08 9.24 -13.43
CA ALA A 65 1.04 10.13 -12.88
C ALA A 65 1.29 10.47 -11.40
N LEU A 66 1.71 9.48 -10.58
CA LEU A 66 2.10 9.69 -9.20
C LEU A 66 3.36 10.57 -9.08
N THR A 67 4.35 10.36 -9.95
CA THR A 67 5.56 11.21 -10.00
C THR A 67 5.19 12.66 -10.31
N ALA A 68 4.34 12.88 -11.32
CA ALA A 68 3.85 14.21 -11.66
C ALA A 68 3.01 14.84 -10.53
N TRP A 69 2.17 14.05 -9.85
CA TRP A 69 1.41 14.49 -8.69
C TRP A 69 2.33 14.89 -7.54
N PHE A 70 3.33 14.08 -7.20
CA PHE A 70 4.27 14.39 -6.13
C PHE A 70 5.16 15.59 -6.47
N GLY A 71 5.42 15.84 -7.77
CA GLY A 71 6.08 17.04 -8.27
C GLY A 71 5.35 18.34 -7.93
N LYS A 72 4.01 18.35 -7.75
CA LYS A 72 3.26 19.52 -7.26
C LYS A 72 3.73 19.96 -5.87
N TYR A 73 4.26 19.02 -5.10
CA TYR A 73 4.82 19.23 -3.76
C TYR A 73 6.35 19.34 -3.76
N GLY A 74 6.98 19.55 -4.94
CA GLY A 74 8.44 19.66 -5.08
C GLY A 74 9.17 18.39 -4.64
N PHE A 75 8.53 17.23 -4.72
CA PHE A 75 9.01 15.93 -4.27
C PHE A 75 9.32 15.86 -2.76
N GLU A 76 8.70 16.72 -1.99
CA GLU A 76 8.88 16.81 -0.54
C GLU A 76 7.52 16.71 0.18
N ARG A 77 7.36 15.65 1.01
CA ARG A 77 6.09 15.44 1.76
C ARG A 77 5.75 16.60 2.70
N GLN A 78 6.77 17.34 3.18
CA GLN A 78 6.58 18.47 4.08
C GLN A 78 5.80 19.60 3.40
N ASN A 79 5.92 19.75 2.08
CA ASN A 79 5.19 20.77 1.33
C ASN A 79 3.68 20.48 1.24
N ALA A 80 3.27 19.25 1.55
CA ALA A 80 1.85 18.87 1.68
C ALA A 80 1.31 19.05 3.12
N ALA A 81 2.08 19.66 4.04
CA ALA A 81 1.67 19.78 5.45
C ALA A 81 0.36 20.55 5.65
N GLY A 82 0.08 21.53 4.79
CA GLY A 82 -1.15 22.34 4.83
C GLY A 82 -2.36 21.69 4.15
N VAL A 83 -2.20 20.54 3.48
CA VAL A 83 -3.29 19.81 2.81
C VAL A 83 -3.85 18.78 3.78
N SER A 84 -5.17 18.64 3.87
CA SER A 84 -5.80 17.63 4.74
C SER A 84 -5.53 16.20 4.24
N THR A 85 -5.72 15.22 5.11
CA THR A 85 -5.58 13.80 4.74
C THR A 85 -6.64 13.41 3.70
N GLU A 86 -7.82 13.93 3.86
CA GLU A 86 -8.96 13.70 2.99
C GLU A 86 -8.72 14.26 1.58
N GLU A 87 -8.23 15.50 1.47
CA GLU A 87 -7.87 16.12 0.18
C GLU A 87 -6.73 15.36 -0.52
N LEU A 88 -5.66 15.00 0.21
CA LEU A 88 -4.58 14.18 -0.37
C LEU A 88 -5.11 12.83 -0.87
N ARG A 89 -6.03 12.22 -0.13
CA ARG A 89 -6.66 10.96 -0.53
C ARG A 89 -7.48 11.11 -1.81
N GLU A 90 -8.27 12.16 -1.92
CA GLU A 90 -9.05 12.47 -3.14
C GLU A 90 -8.14 12.70 -4.34
N GLU A 91 -7.07 13.46 -4.19
CA GLU A 91 -6.08 13.66 -5.25
C GLU A 91 -5.45 12.35 -5.72
N LEU A 92 -5.08 11.47 -4.77
CA LEU A 92 -4.50 10.16 -5.08
C LEU A 92 -5.51 9.27 -5.82
N LEU A 93 -6.76 9.23 -5.38
CA LEU A 93 -7.83 8.44 -6.00
C LEU A 93 -8.19 8.94 -7.41
N ALA A 94 -7.95 10.20 -7.72
CA ALA A 94 -8.14 10.75 -9.06
C ALA A 94 -7.08 10.23 -10.06
N ILE A 95 -5.99 9.64 -9.58
CA ILE A 95 -4.92 9.08 -10.43
C ILE A 95 -5.34 7.70 -10.93
N ARG A 96 -5.46 7.55 -12.25
CA ARG A 96 -5.79 6.26 -12.85
C ARG A 96 -4.75 5.19 -12.51
N GLY A 97 -5.19 4.12 -11.84
CA GLY A 97 -4.34 3.00 -11.38
C GLY A 97 -3.96 3.10 -9.91
N VAL A 98 -4.42 4.14 -9.21
CA VAL A 98 -4.35 4.26 -7.75
C VAL A 98 -5.75 4.00 -7.19
N GLY A 99 -5.93 2.86 -6.53
CA GLY A 99 -7.15 2.52 -5.81
C GLY A 99 -7.06 2.89 -4.33
N ALA A 100 -8.13 2.64 -3.58
CA ALA A 100 -8.24 2.98 -2.15
C ALA A 100 -7.07 2.40 -1.33
N GLU A 101 -6.77 1.10 -1.50
CA GLU A 101 -5.65 0.44 -0.82
C GLU A 101 -4.32 1.14 -1.11
N THR A 102 -4.02 1.44 -2.38
CA THR A 102 -2.77 2.12 -2.76
C THR A 102 -2.70 3.54 -2.22
N ALA A 103 -3.82 4.29 -2.26
CA ALA A 103 -3.89 5.65 -1.70
C ALA A 103 -3.64 5.63 -0.18
N ASP A 104 -4.28 4.71 0.55
CA ASP A 104 -4.13 4.59 1.99
C ASP A 104 -2.70 4.14 2.38
N VAL A 105 -2.06 3.25 1.60
CA VAL A 105 -0.64 2.88 1.77
C VAL A 105 0.26 4.10 1.61
N ILE A 106 0.06 4.91 0.57
CA ILE A 106 0.83 6.13 0.33
C ILE A 106 0.64 7.12 1.49
N LEU A 107 -0.59 7.35 1.92
CA LEU A 107 -0.88 8.26 3.04
C LEU A 107 -0.17 7.84 4.32
N VAL A 108 -0.25 6.57 4.69
CA VAL A 108 0.32 6.06 5.94
C VAL A 108 1.84 6.03 5.89
N TYR A 109 2.43 5.45 4.86
CA TYR A 109 3.87 5.16 4.86
C TYR A 109 4.72 6.26 4.24
N ALA A 110 4.20 7.02 3.25
CA ALA A 110 4.95 8.12 2.64
C ALA A 110 4.68 9.47 3.31
N PHE A 111 3.41 9.77 3.61
CA PHE A 111 3.01 11.08 4.11
C PHE A 111 2.78 11.12 5.63
N PHE A 112 2.80 9.96 6.32
CA PHE A 112 2.49 9.82 7.75
C PHE A 112 1.14 10.42 8.13
N ARG A 113 0.15 10.22 7.24
CA ARG A 113 -1.24 10.62 7.45
C ARG A 113 -2.08 9.43 7.89
N PRO A 114 -2.92 9.59 8.93
CA PRO A 114 -3.74 8.50 9.41
C PRO A 114 -4.85 8.17 8.40
N SER A 115 -4.77 6.97 7.82
CA SER A 115 -5.77 6.40 6.90
C SER A 115 -5.63 4.88 6.98
N PHE A 116 -6.58 4.16 7.62
CA PHE A 116 -6.41 2.73 7.82
C PHE A 116 -6.41 1.98 6.49
N ILE A 117 -5.45 1.07 6.32
CA ILE A 117 -5.25 0.32 5.09
C ILE A 117 -6.09 -0.96 5.12
N VAL A 118 -7.01 -1.08 4.17
CA VAL A 118 -7.84 -2.28 3.99
C VAL A 118 -7.41 -3.00 2.72
N ASP A 119 -6.78 -4.14 2.88
CA ASP A 119 -6.27 -4.97 1.81
C ASP A 119 -6.91 -6.37 1.77
N ALA A 120 -6.48 -7.21 0.85
CA ALA A 120 -6.97 -8.58 0.73
C ALA A 120 -6.64 -9.45 1.97
N TYR A 121 -5.57 -9.14 2.70
CA TYR A 121 -5.19 -9.85 3.91
C TYR A 121 -6.12 -9.46 5.07
N THR A 122 -6.39 -8.17 5.22
CA THR A 122 -7.33 -7.62 6.21
C THR A 122 -8.71 -8.23 6.03
N ARG A 123 -9.27 -8.21 4.81
CA ARG A 123 -10.57 -8.83 4.51
C ARG A 123 -10.59 -10.31 4.83
N ARG A 124 -9.56 -11.05 4.43
CA ARG A 124 -9.48 -12.50 4.69
C ARG A 124 -9.39 -12.81 6.18
N LEU A 125 -8.58 -12.07 6.92
CA LEU A 125 -8.42 -12.27 8.35
C LEU A 125 -9.73 -12.02 9.08
N LEU A 126 -10.37 -10.87 8.87
CA LEU A 126 -11.63 -10.51 9.49
C LEU A 126 -12.74 -11.50 9.16
N GLY A 127 -12.88 -11.91 7.89
CA GLY A 127 -13.87 -12.91 7.49
C GLY A 127 -13.66 -14.27 8.16
N ARG A 128 -12.42 -14.65 8.51
CA ARG A 128 -12.13 -15.88 9.26
C ARG A 128 -12.35 -15.75 10.75
N LEU A 129 -12.27 -14.53 11.27
CA LEU A 129 -12.62 -14.21 12.66
C LEU A 129 -14.14 -14.03 12.87
N GLY A 130 -14.96 -14.28 11.82
CA GLY A 130 -16.42 -14.17 11.91
C GLY A 130 -16.98 -12.75 11.67
N HIS A 131 -16.13 -11.79 11.34
CA HIS A 131 -16.57 -10.42 11.05
C HIS A 131 -16.98 -10.28 9.58
N ASN A 132 -18.26 -10.00 9.35
CA ASN A 132 -18.82 -9.77 8.01
C ASN A 132 -19.16 -8.28 7.84
N PHE A 133 -18.27 -7.56 7.17
CA PHE A 133 -18.49 -6.17 6.81
C PHE A 133 -19.12 -6.05 5.42
N ALA A 134 -19.92 -4.99 5.22
CA ALA A 134 -20.59 -4.75 3.95
C ALA A 134 -19.59 -4.44 2.81
N ASP A 135 -18.55 -3.66 3.13
CA ASP A 135 -17.52 -3.20 2.21
C ASP A 135 -16.24 -2.78 2.95
N ASP A 136 -15.25 -2.31 2.19
CA ASP A 136 -13.97 -1.84 2.73
C ASP A 136 -14.10 -0.57 3.57
N ALA A 137 -15.09 0.27 3.28
CA ALA A 137 -15.33 1.49 4.06
C ALA A 137 -15.77 1.12 5.48
N ALA A 138 -16.67 0.15 5.63
CA ALA A 138 -17.10 -0.34 6.93
C ALA A 138 -15.94 -0.97 7.73
N ILE A 139 -15.00 -1.68 7.07
CA ILE A 139 -13.79 -2.19 7.73
C ILE A 139 -12.90 -1.03 8.21
N LYS A 140 -12.71 -0.03 7.34
CA LYS A 140 -11.90 1.15 7.65
C LYS A 140 -12.47 1.89 8.86
N ASP A 141 -13.77 2.17 8.86
CA ASP A 141 -14.48 2.85 9.94
C ASP A 141 -14.37 2.08 11.26
N PHE A 142 -14.46 0.75 11.20
CA PHE A 142 -14.28 -0.12 12.37
C PHE A 142 -12.90 0.06 13.03
N PHE A 143 -11.83 0.04 12.24
CA PHE A 143 -10.48 0.21 12.79
C PHE A 143 -10.21 1.65 13.20
N GLU A 144 -10.63 2.63 12.40
CA GLU A 144 -10.42 4.05 12.69
C GLU A 144 -11.24 4.52 13.91
N GLY A 145 -12.39 3.89 14.18
CA GLY A 145 -13.17 4.14 15.38
C GLY A 145 -12.61 3.48 16.64
N ALA A 146 -11.85 2.38 16.51
CA ALA A 146 -11.32 1.61 17.63
C ALA A 146 -9.87 1.97 18.00
N LEU A 147 -9.09 2.49 17.07
CA LEU A 147 -7.66 2.78 17.25
C LEU A 147 -7.40 4.29 17.34
N PRO A 148 -6.33 4.69 18.05
CA PRO A 148 -5.87 6.08 18.01
C PRO A 148 -5.62 6.54 16.57
N ARG A 149 -6.08 7.75 16.22
CA ARG A 149 -5.88 8.35 14.88
C ARG A 149 -4.42 8.75 14.68
N ASP A 150 -3.56 7.78 14.45
CA ASP A 150 -2.11 7.93 14.23
C ASP A 150 -1.65 6.99 13.11
N ALA A 151 -0.93 7.55 12.14
CA ALA A 151 -0.43 6.79 10.98
C ALA A 151 0.52 5.65 11.39
N ARG A 152 1.30 5.83 12.47
CA ARG A 152 2.20 4.78 12.97
C ARG A 152 1.42 3.61 13.57
N VAL A 153 0.33 3.92 14.29
CA VAL A 153 -0.56 2.89 14.83
C VAL A 153 -1.21 2.10 13.69
N TYR A 154 -1.75 2.79 12.68
CA TYR A 154 -2.38 2.14 11.53
C TYR A 154 -1.39 1.33 10.70
N GLY A 155 -0.20 1.87 10.43
CA GLY A 155 0.86 1.16 9.72
C GLY A 155 1.35 -0.07 10.47
N HIS A 156 1.52 0.02 11.81
CA HIS A 156 1.91 -1.12 12.62
C HIS A 156 0.82 -2.22 12.65
N PHE A 157 -0.43 -1.83 12.76
CA PHE A 157 -1.56 -2.78 12.72
C PHE A 157 -1.65 -3.49 11.36
N HIS A 158 -1.54 -2.75 10.28
CA HIS A 158 -1.48 -3.30 8.92
C HIS A 158 -0.32 -4.28 8.77
N TRP A 159 0.88 -3.93 9.25
CA TRP A 159 2.05 -4.81 9.22
C TRP A 159 1.81 -6.12 10.01
N LEU A 160 1.22 -6.04 11.20
CA LEU A 160 0.86 -7.23 12.00
C LEU A 160 -0.12 -8.15 11.25
N ILE A 161 -1.11 -7.57 10.57
CA ILE A 161 -2.07 -8.34 9.75
C ILE A 161 -1.32 -9.03 8.61
N LEU A 162 -0.43 -8.33 7.91
CA LEU A 162 0.38 -8.90 6.83
C LEU A 162 1.24 -10.06 7.32
N GLU A 163 2.02 -9.86 8.39
CA GLU A 163 2.88 -10.91 8.96
C GLU A 163 2.09 -12.15 9.35
N HIS A 164 0.98 -11.94 10.08
CA HIS A 164 0.12 -13.04 10.46
C HIS A 164 -0.45 -13.79 9.26
N CYS A 165 -0.88 -13.06 8.25
CA CYS A 165 -1.46 -13.63 7.05
C CYS A 165 -0.44 -14.30 6.12
N ILE A 166 0.79 -13.86 6.10
CA ILE A 166 1.90 -14.48 5.37
C ILE A 166 2.40 -15.73 6.12
N GLY A 167 2.48 -15.68 7.42
CA GLY A 167 2.94 -16.78 8.27
C GLY A 167 1.91 -17.90 8.42
N ALA A 168 0.76 -17.60 8.98
CA ALA A 168 -0.28 -18.55 9.41
C ALA A 168 -1.56 -18.47 8.59
N CYS A 169 -2.20 -17.30 8.50
CA CYS A 169 -3.53 -17.13 7.89
C CYS A 169 -3.47 -17.01 6.36
N ARG A 170 -2.78 -17.93 5.68
CA ARG A 170 -2.62 -18.02 4.21
C ARG A 170 -3.94 -18.38 3.52
N LYS A 171 -3.96 -18.45 2.17
CA LYS A 171 -5.09 -19.04 1.42
C LYS A 171 -5.37 -20.45 1.92
N ALA A 172 -4.34 -21.33 1.95
CA ALA A 172 -4.35 -22.59 2.70
C ALA A 172 -3.82 -22.27 4.11
N ALA A 173 -4.72 -22.08 5.06
CA ALA A 173 -4.37 -21.66 6.42
C ALA A 173 -3.56 -22.73 7.15
N ARG A 174 -2.62 -22.30 7.98
CA ARG A 174 -1.86 -23.11 8.93
C ARG A 174 -2.36 -22.75 10.33
N CYS A 175 -3.37 -23.48 10.80
CA CYS A 175 -4.06 -23.15 12.05
C CYS A 175 -3.40 -23.73 13.29
N GLU A 176 -2.56 -24.78 13.14
CA GLU A 176 -1.79 -25.36 14.24
C GLU A 176 -0.85 -24.32 14.85
N GLY A 177 -0.98 -24.03 16.14
CA GLY A 177 -0.18 -23.02 16.84
C GLY A 177 -0.52 -21.56 16.44
N CYS A 178 -1.62 -21.31 15.75
CA CYS A 178 -2.03 -19.96 15.38
C CYS A 178 -2.39 -19.13 16.62
N ALA A 179 -1.77 -17.94 16.78
CA ALA A 179 -2.00 -17.07 17.92
C ALA A 179 -3.48 -16.59 18.06
N LEU A 180 -4.23 -16.59 16.95
CA LEU A 180 -5.64 -16.21 16.92
C LEU A 180 -6.59 -17.43 16.93
N GLY A 181 -6.07 -18.65 17.09
CA GLY A 181 -6.85 -19.88 17.00
C GLY A 181 -8.05 -19.94 17.94
N GLY A 182 -7.88 -19.44 19.17
CA GLY A 182 -8.96 -19.40 20.18
C GLY A 182 -10.10 -18.39 19.90
N MET A 183 -9.92 -17.51 18.91
CA MET A 183 -10.89 -16.49 18.51
C MET A 183 -11.38 -16.67 17.07
N CYS A 184 -10.85 -17.67 16.36
CA CYS A 184 -11.08 -17.84 14.93
C CYS A 184 -12.19 -18.90 14.68
N GLU A 185 -13.27 -18.52 14.03
CA GLU A 185 -14.37 -19.44 13.68
C GLU A 185 -13.95 -20.55 12.71
N ARG A 186 -12.82 -20.40 12.01
CA ARG A 186 -12.27 -21.43 11.09
C ARG A 186 -11.22 -22.33 11.72
N ALA A 187 -10.91 -22.17 13.00
CA ALA A 187 -9.95 -23.04 13.70
C ALA A 187 -10.60 -24.34 14.23
N VAL A 188 -11.85 -24.59 13.87
CA VAL A 188 -12.60 -25.82 14.23
C VAL A 188 -12.63 -26.78 13.05
#